data_47ac3217fc6e6f7df7fcbb6780c9e91b
#
_entry.id   47ac3217fc6e6f7df7fcbb6780c9e91b
#
_cell.length_a   1.000
_cell.length_b   1.000
_cell.length_c   1.000
_cell.angle_alpha   90.00
_cell.angle_beta   90.00
_cell.angle_gamma   90.00
#
_symmetry.space_group_name_H-M   'P 1'
#
loop_
_entity.id
_entity.type
_entity.pdbx_description
1 polymer ?
#
loop_
_entity_poly.entity_id
_entity_poly.type
_entity_poly.pdbx_seq_one_letter_code
_entity_poly.pdbx_strand_id
1 'polypeptide(L)'
;MSGEGGTSESSGSGTSSPAATSKGGAAAEKKQKQKQKARVSRTSLILWHAHQNDAVAVRKLLEEERSLVHARDYDNRTPLHVASLHGWIDVSKCLLEFGADVNAQDRWKNTPLADAEGAKKHIMIELLRSYGGLSYGQNGSHFEPKPVPPPLPKKCDWEIDPLELDFSNSNIIGKGSFGEIVQACWRGTPVAVKRILPSLSDDRLVIQDFRHEVNLLMKLRHPNIVQFLGAVTEKKPLMLITEYLRGGDLHQYLKEKGSLNPSTAINFALDIARGMAYLHNEPNVIIHRDLKPRNVLLVNSNADHLKVGDFGLSKLIRVQNSHDVYRMTGETGSYRYMAPEVFKHRKYDKKVDVFSFAMILYEMLEGEPPFANYEAYEAAKYVAEGQRPVFRVKNIPELKELTEQCWDHNMSQRPSFLEILKRLEKI
;
A
#
# COMPACT_ATOMS: atom_id res chain seq x y z
N MET A 1 28.71 -34.90 69.01
CA MET A 1 30.12 -34.65 69.25
C MET A 1 30.50 -33.54 68.31
N SER A 2 30.43 -32.38 68.80
CA SER A 2 31.51 -31.53 69.39
C SER A 2 32.45 -31.07 68.29
N GLY A 3 32.74 -29.87 68.02
CA GLY A 3 32.70 -28.61 68.80
C GLY A 3 33.32 -27.58 67.87
N GLU A 4 32.86 -26.36 67.94
CA GLU A 4 33.53 -25.20 68.51
C GLU A 4 34.95 -24.95 67.93
N GLY A 5 35.31 -23.84 67.44
CA GLY A 5 35.18 -22.51 67.94
C GLY A 5 36.18 -21.62 67.25
N GLY A 6 35.94 -20.31 67.34
CA GLY A 6 36.93 -19.31 67.64
C GLY A 6 37.21 -18.32 66.54
N THR A 7 36.58 -17.22 66.62
CA THR A 7 36.98 -15.77 66.76
C THR A 7 38.35 -15.35 66.22
N SER A 8 38.40 -14.32 65.35
CA SER A 8 38.77 -12.93 65.77
C SER A 8 39.01 -12.07 64.53
N GLU A 9 38.33 -10.95 64.54
CA GLU A 9 38.71 -9.54 64.24
C GLU A 9 39.97 -9.28 63.40
N SER A 10 39.85 -8.47 62.32
CA SER A 10 40.06 -7.01 62.40
C SER A 10 40.08 -6.36 61.02
N SER A 11 39.36 -5.28 60.97
CA SER A 11 39.62 -3.96 60.36
C SER A 11 40.21 -3.83 58.96
N GLY A 12 39.52 -2.99 58.17
CA GLY A 12 40.18 -2.19 57.17
C GLY A 12 39.29 -1.71 56.01
N SER A 13 38.61 -0.64 56.24
CA SER A 13 38.36 0.54 55.39
C SER A 13 38.36 0.40 53.88
N GLY A 14 37.33 0.91 53.24
CA GLY A 14 37.56 1.64 52.01
C GLY A 14 36.50 1.52 50.92
N THR A 15 35.51 2.35 50.99
CA THR A 15 34.97 3.22 49.95
C THR A 15 34.26 2.64 48.74
N SER A 16 33.01 3.04 48.68
CA SER A 16 32.24 3.57 47.54
C SER A 16 31.73 2.65 46.49
N SER A 17 30.41 2.43 46.58
CA SER A 17 29.46 2.30 45.46
C SER A 17 29.65 3.42 44.44
N PRO A 18 29.21 3.20 43.19
CA PRO A 18 27.79 3.41 42.94
C PRO A 18 27.16 2.43 41.91
N ALA A 19 26.11 1.80 42.29
CA ALA A 19 25.15 1.21 41.34
C ALA A 19 23.88 2.09 41.32
N ALA A 20 23.87 3.09 40.48
CA ALA A 20 22.64 3.86 40.19
C ALA A 20 22.74 4.55 38.81
N THR A 21 22.65 3.80 37.71
CA THR A 21 22.49 4.39 36.37
C THR A 21 21.75 3.47 35.35
N SER A 22 20.90 2.55 35.75
CA SER A 22 20.15 1.74 34.77
C SER A 22 18.62 1.95 34.78
N LYS A 23 18.05 2.74 35.68
CA LYS A 23 16.61 3.01 35.71
C LYS A 23 16.15 4.24 34.93
N GLY A 24 17.05 5.16 34.59
CA GLY A 24 16.73 6.38 33.82
C GLY A 24 16.56 6.13 32.31
N GLY A 25 17.37 5.25 31.74
CA GLY A 25 17.37 4.97 30.31
C GLY A 25 16.10 4.30 29.83
N ALA A 26 15.64 3.28 30.53
CA ALA A 26 14.43 2.54 30.18
C ALA A 26 13.13 3.36 30.32
N ALA A 27 13.09 4.28 31.27
CA ALA A 27 11.96 5.21 31.46
C ALA A 27 11.95 6.31 30.37
N ALA A 28 13.13 6.79 29.96
CA ALA A 28 13.27 7.74 28.87
C ALA A 28 12.94 7.10 27.52
N GLU A 29 13.40 5.89 27.24
CA GLU A 29 13.02 5.13 26.04
C GLU A 29 11.53 4.79 25.99
N LYS A 30 10.92 4.39 27.12
CA LYS A 30 9.48 4.18 27.21
C LYS A 30 8.68 5.46 26.97
N LYS A 31 9.11 6.59 27.53
CA LYS A 31 8.51 7.91 27.27
C LYS A 31 8.69 8.34 25.81
N GLN A 32 9.84 8.06 25.21
CA GLN A 32 10.10 8.38 23.80
C GLN A 32 9.30 7.47 22.86
N LYS A 33 9.18 6.16 23.16
CA LYS A 33 8.31 5.22 22.42
C LYS A 33 6.82 5.54 22.60
N GLN A 34 6.40 5.98 23.79
CA GLN A 34 5.03 6.45 24.03
C GLN A 34 4.75 7.80 23.33
N LYS A 35 5.70 8.74 23.31
CA LYS A 35 5.60 9.97 22.52
C LYS A 35 5.55 9.68 21.01
N GLN A 36 6.33 8.72 20.52
CA GLN A 36 6.30 8.33 19.11
C GLN A 36 4.98 7.63 18.72
N LYS A 37 4.41 6.77 19.58
CA LYS A 37 3.09 6.15 19.38
C LYS A 37 1.96 7.19 19.42
N ALA A 38 2.01 8.14 20.37
CA ALA A 38 1.07 9.26 20.44
C ALA A 38 1.20 10.19 19.22
N ARG A 39 2.42 10.40 18.69
CA ARG A 39 2.69 11.26 17.54
C ARG A 39 2.11 10.70 16.23
N VAL A 40 2.20 9.38 16.00
CA VAL A 40 1.57 8.71 14.85
C VAL A 40 0.03 8.76 14.96
N SER A 41 -0.51 8.57 16.16
CA SER A 41 -1.94 8.73 16.45
C SER A 41 -2.43 10.17 16.24
N ARG A 42 -1.65 11.18 16.68
CA ARG A 42 -2.00 12.60 16.54
C ARG A 42 -1.93 13.10 15.09
N THR A 43 -0.99 12.59 14.29
CA THR A 43 -0.95 12.87 12.84
C THR A 43 -2.22 12.42 12.14
N SER A 44 -2.67 11.21 12.42
CA SER A 44 -3.94 10.70 11.87
C SER A 44 -5.13 11.50 12.38
N LEU A 45 -5.09 11.95 13.63
CA LEU A 45 -6.19 12.66 14.27
C LEU A 45 -6.38 14.07 13.68
N ILE A 46 -5.31 14.82 13.42
CA ILE A 46 -5.43 16.15 12.82
C ILE A 46 -5.93 16.06 11.37
N LEU A 47 -5.46 15.08 10.60
CA LEU A 47 -5.95 14.84 9.23
C LEU A 47 -7.44 14.46 9.23
N TRP A 48 -7.85 13.64 10.19
CA TRP A 48 -9.26 13.28 10.38
C TRP A 48 -10.12 14.50 10.69
N HIS A 49 -9.75 15.32 11.70
CA HIS A 49 -10.52 16.51 12.04
C HIS A 49 -10.54 17.54 10.92
N ALA A 50 -9.45 17.68 10.16
CA ALA A 50 -9.43 18.50 8.95
C ALA A 50 -10.41 18.01 7.89
N HIS A 51 -10.54 16.70 7.70
CA HIS A 51 -11.51 16.09 6.80
C HIS A 51 -12.96 16.30 7.28
N GLN A 52 -13.21 16.26 8.60
CA GLN A 52 -14.56 16.42 9.17
C GLN A 52 -15.01 17.87 9.30
N ASN A 53 -14.23 18.85 8.82
CA ASN A 53 -14.50 20.29 9.01
C ASN A 53 -14.54 20.72 10.48
N ASP A 54 -13.79 20.05 11.36
CA ASP A 54 -13.76 20.33 12.79
C ASP A 54 -12.63 21.29 13.14
N ALA A 55 -12.83 22.58 12.88
CA ALA A 55 -11.85 23.62 13.14
C ALA A 55 -11.51 23.76 14.64
N VAL A 56 -12.43 23.44 15.53
CA VAL A 56 -12.22 23.52 16.99
C VAL A 56 -11.24 22.46 17.46
N ALA A 57 -11.46 21.20 17.01
CA ALA A 57 -10.54 20.11 17.34
C ALA A 57 -9.17 20.27 16.68
N VAL A 58 -9.12 20.77 15.43
CA VAL A 58 -7.86 21.10 14.74
C VAL A 58 -7.08 22.15 15.54
N ARG A 59 -7.71 23.24 15.95
CA ARG A 59 -7.11 24.30 16.77
C ARG A 59 -6.55 23.74 18.07
N LYS A 60 -7.34 22.99 18.81
CA LYS A 60 -6.90 22.36 20.07
C LYS A 60 -5.67 21.48 19.88
N LEU A 61 -5.63 20.65 18.84
CA LEU A 61 -4.47 19.80 18.53
C LEU A 61 -3.22 20.63 18.21
N LEU A 62 -3.37 21.74 17.49
CA LEU A 62 -2.27 22.62 17.11
C LEU A 62 -1.77 23.48 18.30
N GLU A 63 -2.63 23.85 19.23
CA GLU A 63 -2.24 24.50 20.50
C GLU A 63 -1.42 23.57 21.39
N GLU A 64 -1.77 22.28 21.41
CA GLU A 64 -1.01 21.26 22.16
C GLU A 64 0.29 20.88 21.47
N GLU A 65 0.32 20.79 20.14
CA GLU A 65 1.48 20.40 19.34
C GLU A 65 1.47 21.08 17.96
N ARG A 66 2.10 22.27 17.90
CA ARG A 66 2.11 23.11 16.69
C ARG A 66 2.69 22.40 15.45
N SER A 67 3.62 21.48 15.65
CA SER A 67 4.26 20.72 14.56
C SER A 67 3.28 19.89 13.74
N LEU A 68 2.08 19.59 14.26
CA LEU A 68 1.03 18.86 13.55
C LEU A 68 0.49 19.59 12.33
N VAL A 69 0.69 20.90 12.23
CA VAL A 69 0.31 21.68 11.05
C VAL A 69 1.01 21.17 9.77
N HIS A 70 2.20 20.59 9.93
CA HIS A 70 2.99 19.97 8.85
C HIS A 70 2.83 18.43 8.80
N ALA A 71 1.87 17.88 9.52
CA ALA A 71 1.59 16.46 9.48
C ALA A 71 1.28 16.03 8.03
N ARG A 72 1.69 14.83 7.67
CA ARG A 72 1.51 14.30 6.32
C ARG A 72 0.90 12.92 6.35
N ASP A 73 -0.04 12.68 5.45
CA ASP A 73 -0.56 11.34 5.22
C ASP A 73 0.41 10.51 4.36
N TYR A 74 -0.04 9.33 4.00
CA TYR A 74 0.74 8.43 3.15
C TYR A 74 1.02 9.01 1.74
N ASP A 75 0.13 9.84 1.24
CA ASP A 75 0.24 10.52 -0.06
C ASP A 75 0.96 11.86 0.06
N ASN A 76 1.61 12.10 1.20
CA ASN A 76 2.34 13.33 1.51
C ASN A 76 1.42 14.58 1.59
N ARG A 77 0.09 14.39 1.69
CA ARG A 77 -0.87 15.47 1.84
C ARG A 77 -0.86 16.00 3.26
N THR A 78 -0.90 17.31 3.40
CA THR A 78 -1.03 18.00 4.69
C THR A 78 -2.52 18.18 5.07
N PRO A 79 -2.84 18.52 6.33
CA PRO A 79 -4.20 18.90 6.71
C PRO A 79 -4.78 20.02 5.83
N LEU A 80 -3.92 20.94 5.32
CA LEU A 80 -4.34 22.00 4.43
C LEU A 80 -4.76 21.47 3.03
N HIS A 81 -4.10 20.45 2.48
CA HIS A 81 -4.56 19.78 1.26
C HIS A 81 -5.96 19.19 1.46
N VAL A 82 -6.16 18.48 2.56
CA VAL A 82 -7.45 17.87 2.89
C VAL A 82 -8.55 18.93 3.01
N ALA A 83 -8.31 19.99 3.76
CA ALA A 83 -9.29 21.06 3.94
C ALA A 83 -9.56 21.81 2.61
N SER A 84 -8.55 22.01 1.78
CA SER A 84 -8.65 22.72 0.50
C SER A 84 -9.47 21.93 -0.52
N LEU A 85 -9.25 20.65 -0.63
CA LEU A 85 -10.01 19.74 -1.49
C LEU A 85 -11.51 19.79 -1.20
N HIS A 86 -11.86 19.83 0.09
CA HIS A 86 -13.26 19.88 0.55
C HIS A 86 -13.86 21.29 0.57
N GLY A 87 -13.03 22.33 0.56
CA GLY A 87 -13.45 23.73 0.64
C GLY A 87 -13.79 24.17 2.08
N TRP A 88 -13.17 23.58 3.09
CA TRP A 88 -13.36 23.86 4.51
C TRP A 88 -12.63 25.13 4.94
N ILE A 89 -13.28 26.28 4.79
CA ILE A 89 -12.70 27.61 4.99
C ILE A 89 -12.18 27.81 6.40
N ASP A 90 -12.96 27.45 7.43
CA ASP A 90 -12.60 27.70 8.83
C ASP A 90 -11.41 26.85 9.26
N VAL A 91 -11.38 25.59 8.85
CA VAL A 91 -10.23 24.70 9.06
C VAL A 91 -8.99 25.25 8.35
N SER A 92 -9.12 25.67 7.09
CA SER A 92 -7.99 26.19 6.32
C SER A 92 -7.45 27.49 6.92
N LYS A 93 -8.31 28.43 7.37
CA LYS A 93 -7.87 29.63 8.08
C LYS A 93 -7.12 29.27 9.34
N CYS A 94 -7.66 28.36 10.15
CA CYS A 94 -6.99 27.88 11.36
C CYS A 94 -5.59 27.30 11.04
N LEU A 95 -5.48 26.44 10.05
CA LEU A 95 -4.19 25.85 9.65
C LEU A 95 -3.19 26.91 9.17
N LEU A 96 -3.63 27.88 8.38
CA LEU A 96 -2.80 28.97 7.88
C LEU A 96 -2.34 29.91 9.00
N GLU A 97 -3.20 30.21 9.99
CA GLU A 97 -2.84 30.96 11.20
C GLU A 97 -1.74 30.27 12.02
N PHE A 98 -1.72 28.95 12.06
CA PHE A 98 -0.69 28.17 12.73
C PHE A 98 0.56 27.93 11.87
N GLY A 99 0.61 28.49 10.65
CA GLY A 99 1.78 28.46 9.79
C GLY A 99 1.83 27.24 8.86
N ALA A 100 0.68 26.76 8.40
CA ALA A 100 0.66 25.76 7.36
C ALA A 100 1.38 26.27 6.09
N ASP A 101 2.22 25.42 5.51
CA ASP A 101 2.83 25.71 4.22
C ASP A 101 1.76 25.67 3.12
N VAL A 102 1.39 26.84 2.63
CA VAL A 102 0.35 27.02 1.59
C VAL A 102 0.75 26.37 0.27
N ASN A 103 2.06 26.13 0.05
CA ASN A 103 2.64 25.54 -1.14
C ASN A 103 3.23 24.14 -0.89
N ALA A 104 2.86 23.50 0.22
CA ALA A 104 3.23 22.13 0.46
C ALA A 104 2.84 21.26 -0.74
N GLN A 105 3.71 20.32 -1.11
CA GLN A 105 3.44 19.42 -2.23
C GLN A 105 3.08 18.02 -1.71
N ASP A 106 2.05 17.44 -2.32
CA ASP A 106 1.69 16.05 -2.13
C ASP A 106 2.60 15.12 -2.96
N ARG A 107 2.29 13.84 -2.97
CA ARG A 107 3.01 12.81 -3.74
C ARG A 107 3.02 13.07 -5.26
N TRP A 108 2.01 13.76 -5.78
CA TRP A 108 1.88 14.08 -7.21
C TRP A 108 2.31 15.51 -7.51
N LYS A 109 2.92 16.19 -6.53
CA LYS A 109 3.32 17.60 -6.62
C LYS A 109 2.15 18.59 -6.68
N ASN A 110 0.94 18.17 -6.31
CA ASN A 110 -0.17 19.09 -6.14
C ASN A 110 0.02 19.93 -4.88
N THR A 111 -0.37 21.17 -4.96
CA THR A 111 -0.46 22.08 -3.81
C THR A 111 -1.91 22.13 -3.30
N PRO A 112 -2.16 22.64 -2.09
CA PRO A 112 -3.52 22.88 -1.61
C PRO A 112 -4.37 23.71 -2.58
N LEU A 113 -3.75 24.69 -3.27
CA LEU A 113 -4.44 25.48 -4.29
C LEU A 113 -4.82 24.63 -5.50
N ALA A 114 -3.94 23.76 -5.98
CA ALA A 114 -4.25 22.85 -7.09
C ALA A 114 -5.42 21.91 -6.74
N ASP A 115 -5.48 21.42 -5.50
CA ASP A 115 -6.60 20.59 -5.01
C ASP A 115 -7.93 21.39 -5.00
N ALA A 116 -7.89 22.65 -4.51
CA ALA A 116 -9.05 23.53 -4.50
C ALA A 116 -9.55 23.88 -5.91
N GLU A 117 -8.64 24.11 -6.87
CA GLU A 117 -8.95 24.38 -8.28
C GLU A 117 -9.56 23.14 -8.95
N GLY A 118 -8.98 21.97 -8.75
CA GLY A 118 -9.52 20.70 -9.23
C GLY A 118 -10.93 20.42 -8.71
N ALA A 119 -11.18 20.75 -7.44
CA ALA A 119 -12.48 20.60 -6.78
C ALA A 119 -13.45 21.80 -7.01
N LYS A 120 -13.03 22.82 -7.77
CA LYS A 120 -13.82 24.04 -8.08
C LYS A 120 -14.33 24.76 -6.85
N LYS A 121 -13.51 24.89 -5.81
CA LYS A 121 -13.83 25.55 -4.55
C LYS A 121 -13.45 27.03 -4.60
N HIS A 122 -14.26 27.87 -5.25
CA HIS A 122 -13.92 29.27 -5.55
C HIS A 122 -13.49 30.10 -4.34
N ILE A 123 -14.21 30.02 -3.22
CA ILE A 123 -13.87 30.77 -2.00
C ILE A 123 -12.52 30.27 -1.42
N MET A 124 -12.25 28.96 -1.49
CA MET A 124 -10.98 28.38 -1.06
C MET A 124 -9.83 28.83 -1.96
N ILE A 125 -10.04 28.88 -3.25
CA ILE A 125 -9.06 29.37 -4.24
C ILE A 125 -8.65 30.82 -3.91
N GLU A 126 -9.64 31.69 -3.66
CA GLU A 126 -9.38 33.08 -3.28
C GLU A 126 -8.61 33.17 -1.96
N LEU A 127 -9.01 32.38 -0.95
CA LEU A 127 -8.34 32.31 0.33
C LEU A 127 -6.85 31.91 0.14
N LEU A 128 -6.60 30.79 -0.52
CA LEU A 128 -5.23 30.28 -0.69
C LEU A 128 -4.36 31.23 -1.50
N ARG A 129 -4.90 31.87 -2.54
CA ARG A 129 -4.19 32.90 -3.32
C ARG A 129 -3.83 34.12 -2.48
N SER A 130 -4.69 34.54 -1.56
CA SER A 130 -4.41 35.66 -0.65
C SER A 130 -3.24 35.36 0.31
N TYR A 131 -2.96 34.08 0.57
CA TYR A 131 -1.80 33.61 1.35
C TYR A 131 -0.58 33.25 0.48
N GLY A 132 -0.59 33.56 -0.81
CA GLY A 132 0.52 33.27 -1.74
C GLY A 132 0.54 31.84 -2.24
N GLY A 133 -0.61 31.16 -2.25
CA GLY A 133 -0.75 29.82 -2.80
C GLY A 133 -0.47 29.78 -4.30
N LEU A 134 0.24 28.77 -4.74
CA LEU A 134 0.59 28.46 -6.13
C LEU A 134 -0.04 27.14 -6.53
N SER A 135 -0.59 27.05 -7.74
CA SER A 135 -1.19 25.80 -8.24
C SER A 135 -0.17 24.69 -8.47
N TYR A 136 1.09 25.07 -8.73
CA TYR A 136 2.19 24.15 -8.97
C TYR A 136 3.39 24.57 -8.13
N GLY A 137 4.03 23.63 -7.46
CA GLY A 137 5.15 23.88 -6.58
C GLY A 137 6.38 24.40 -7.34
N GLN A 138 7.17 25.19 -6.64
CA GLN A 138 8.45 25.70 -7.08
C GLN A 138 9.47 24.58 -7.30
N ASN A 139 9.58 24.06 -8.50
CA ASN A 139 10.83 23.50 -8.98
C ASN A 139 11.39 24.45 -10.03
N GLY A 140 12.10 25.44 -9.54
CA GLY A 140 13.22 26.24 -10.04
C GLY A 140 13.46 26.37 -11.54
N SER A 141 12.49 26.41 -12.42
CA SER A 141 12.67 26.86 -13.78
C SER A 141 11.37 27.41 -14.35
N HIS A 142 11.40 28.73 -14.54
CA HIS A 142 10.48 29.53 -15.30
C HIS A 142 8.97 29.37 -15.05
N PHE A 143 8.45 30.40 -14.42
CA PHE A 143 7.01 30.71 -14.31
C PHE A 143 6.38 30.99 -15.68
N GLU A 144 6.25 29.95 -16.48
CA GLU A 144 5.06 29.89 -17.30
C GLU A 144 4.05 29.06 -16.50
N PRO A 145 2.83 29.55 -16.26
CA PRO A 145 1.78 28.67 -15.76
C PRO A 145 1.71 27.56 -16.78
N LYS A 146 2.18 26.35 -16.38
CA LYS A 146 1.87 25.16 -17.17
C LYS A 146 0.37 25.21 -17.34
N PRO A 147 -0.15 25.22 -18.57
CA PRO A 147 -1.58 25.25 -18.77
C PRO A 147 -2.15 24.19 -17.88
N VAL A 148 -3.13 24.55 -17.05
CA VAL A 148 -3.97 23.59 -16.34
C VAL A 148 -4.25 22.52 -17.38
N PRO A 149 -3.82 21.24 -17.19
CA PRO A 149 -4.15 20.22 -18.17
C PRO A 149 -5.65 20.39 -18.42
N PRO A 150 -6.08 20.52 -19.66
CA PRO A 150 -7.48 20.82 -19.96
C PRO A 150 -8.29 19.84 -19.12
N PRO A 151 -9.39 20.27 -18.49
CA PRO A 151 -10.21 19.37 -17.70
C PRO A 151 -10.36 18.13 -18.55
N LEU A 152 -9.95 16.98 -17.99
CA LEU A 152 -9.99 15.68 -18.72
C LEU A 152 -11.26 15.72 -19.55
N PRO A 153 -11.18 15.57 -20.88
CA PRO A 153 -12.33 15.70 -21.74
C PRO A 153 -13.46 14.92 -21.08
N LYS A 154 -14.67 15.46 -21.10
CA LYS A 154 -15.83 14.82 -20.45
C LYS A 154 -15.92 13.32 -20.75
N LYS A 155 -15.29 12.90 -21.84
CA LYS A 155 -15.11 11.50 -22.23
C LYS A 155 -13.60 11.24 -22.38
N CYS A 156 -13.02 10.53 -21.43
CA CYS A 156 -11.65 10.03 -21.55
C CYS A 156 -11.61 8.93 -22.61
N ASP A 157 -10.50 8.80 -23.34
CA ASP A 157 -10.31 7.77 -24.38
C ASP A 157 -10.51 6.34 -23.85
N TRP A 158 -10.33 6.15 -22.56
CA TRP A 158 -10.54 4.88 -21.89
C TRP A 158 -11.95 4.69 -21.29
N GLU A 159 -12.83 5.70 -21.36
CA GLU A 159 -14.21 5.55 -20.85
C GLU A 159 -15.01 4.64 -21.77
N ILE A 160 -15.51 3.54 -21.22
CA ILE A 160 -16.34 2.56 -21.91
C ILE A 160 -17.81 2.83 -21.60
N ASP A 161 -18.65 2.87 -22.63
CA ASP A 161 -20.10 2.87 -22.39
C ASP A 161 -20.52 1.48 -21.88
N PRO A 162 -21.18 1.39 -20.71
CA PRO A 162 -21.63 0.11 -20.17
C PRO A 162 -22.55 -0.67 -21.14
N LEU A 163 -23.19 0.00 -22.09
CA LEU A 163 -23.99 -0.66 -23.14
C LEU A 163 -23.14 -1.46 -24.14
N GLU A 164 -21.84 -1.18 -24.23
CA GLU A 164 -20.91 -1.95 -25.04
C GLU A 164 -20.48 -3.28 -24.37
N LEU A 165 -20.81 -3.45 -23.08
CA LEU A 165 -20.48 -4.65 -22.32
C LEU A 165 -21.67 -5.63 -22.33
N ASP A 166 -21.45 -6.78 -22.93
CA ASP A 166 -22.43 -7.86 -22.94
C ASP A 166 -22.19 -8.82 -21.77
N PHE A 167 -23.17 -8.88 -20.89
CA PHE A 167 -23.20 -9.75 -19.70
C PHE A 167 -24.11 -10.97 -19.88
N SER A 168 -24.67 -11.24 -21.05
CA SER A 168 -25.65 -12.32 -21.29
C SER A 168 -25.14 -13.69 -20.89
N ASN A 169 -23.85 -13.96 -21.12
CA ASN A 169 -23.18 -15.21 -20.73
C ASN A 169 -22.14 -14.97 -19.63
N SER A 170 -22.41 -14.04 -18.73
CA SER A 170 -21.45 -13.65 -17.70
C SER A 170 -21.38 -14.68 -16.57
N ASN A 171 -20.16 -14.98 -16.14
CA ASN A 171 -19.88 -15.79 -14.95
C ASN A 171 -19.10 -14.96 -13.95
N ILE A 172 -19.42 -15.11 -12.66
CA ILE A 172 -18.58 -14.55 -11.60
C ILE A 172 -17.31 -15.39 -11.54
N ILE A 173 -16.17 -14.75 -11.81
CA ILE A 173 -14.84 -15.37 -11.80
C ILE A 173 -14.03 -15.02 -10.55
N GLY A 174 -14.49 -14.05 -9.76
CA GLY A 174 -13.86 -13.69 -8.50
C GLY A 174 -14.75 -12.77 -7.66
N LYS A 175 -14.50 -12.77 -6.36
CA LYS A 175 -15.08 -11.81 -5.41
C LYS A 175 -13.96 -11.29 -4.53
N GLY A 176 -13.92 -9.99 -4.31
CA GLY A 176 -12.95 -9.35 -3.46
C GLY A 176 -13.56 -8.20 -2.64
N SER A 177 -12.73 -7.57 -1.85
CA SER A 177 -13.14 -6.42 -1.00
C SER A 177 -13.70 -5.23 -1.79
N PHE A 178 -13.39 -5.15 -3.08
CA PHE A 178 -13.83 -4.06 -3.98
C PHE A 178 -15.19 -4.32 -4.61
N GLY A 179 -15.59 -5.58 -4.66
CA GLY A 179 -16.75 -6.03 -5.39
C GLY A 179 -16.54 -7.40 -6.03
N GLU A 180 -17.24 -7.63 -7.11
CA GLU A 180 -17.16 -8.89 -7.89
C GLU A 180 -16.43 -8.68 -9.20
N ILE A 181 -15.74 -9.73 -9.63
CA ILE A 181 -15.13 -9.80 -10.96
C ILE A 181 -15.98 -10.74 -11.83
N VAL A 182 -16.40 -10.24 -12.96
CA VAL A 182 -17.30 -10.95 -13.87
C VAL A 182 -16.63 -11.07 -15.23
N GLN A 183 -16.72 -12.24 -15.84
CA GLN A 183 -16.39 -12.38 -17.25
C GLN A 183 -17.53 -11.77 -18.08
N ALA A 184 -17.19 -10.92 -19.04
CA ALA A 184 -18.13 -10.32 -19.97
C ALA A 184 -17.54 -10.30 -21.40
N CYS A 185 -18.29 -9.80 -22.36
CA CYS A 185 -17.81 -9.59 -23.70
C CYS A 185 -17.87 -8.10 -24.05
N TRP A 186 -16.77 -7.55 -24.56
CA TRP A 186 -16.66 -6.17 -25.02
C TRP A 186 -16.28 -6.17 -26.50
N ARG A 187 -17.16 -5.67 -27.35
CA ARG A 187 -16.95 -5.63 -28.82
C ARG A 187 -16.49 -6.97 -29.39
N GLY A 188 -17.10 -8.07 -28.95
CA GLY A 188 -16.76 -9.43 -29.38
C GLY A 188 -15.56 -10.08 -28.69
N THR A 189 -14.89 -9.37 -27.78
CA THR A 189 -13.71 -9.87 -27.05
C THR A 189 -14.07 -10.21 -25.61
N PRO A 190 -13.71 -11.40 -25.09
CA PRO A 190 -13.85 -11.72 -23.67
C PRO A 190 -12.99 -10.80 -22.82
N VAL A 191 -13.60 -10.22 -21.79
CA VAL A 191 -12.94 -9.31 -20.84
C VAL A 191 -13.29 -9.68 -19.41
N ALA A 192 -12.45 -9.28 -18.46
CA ALA A 192 -12.76 -9.32 -17.05
C ALA A 192 -13.24 -7.92 -16.61
N VAL A 193 -14.41 -7.89 -15.98
CA VAL A 193 -15.04 -6.65 -15.51
C VAL A 193 -15.11 -6.70 -13.99
N LYS A 194 -14.36 -5.82 -13.37
CA LYS A 194 -14.39 -5.62 -11.91
C LYS A 194 -15.45 -4.56 -11.60
N ARG A 195 -16.56 -5.00 -11.00
CA ARG A 195 -17.65 -4.13 -10.54
C ARG A 195 -17.32 -3.61 -9.15
N ILE A 196 -17.29 -2.30 -8.99
CA ILE A 196 -16.99 -1.65 -7.72
C ILE A 196 -18.27 -1.62 -6.88
N LEU A 197 -18.16 -1.92 -5.58
CA LEU A 197 -19.28 -1.92 -4.66
C LEU A 197 -20.01 -0.56 -4.67
N PRO A 198 -21.36 -0.54 -4.63
CA PRO A 198 -22.15 0.69 -4.61
C PRO A 198 -21.75 1.65 -3.49
N SER A 199 -21.43 1.14 -2.29
CA SER A 199 -20.97 1.93 -1.16
C SER A 199 -19.69 2.74 -1.43
N LEU A 200 -18.88 2.32 -2.39
CA LEU A 200 -17.68 3.02 -2.85
C LEU A 200 -17.96 3.96 -4.02
N SER A 201 -19.14 3.88 -4.63
CA SER A 201 -19.49 4.59 -5.87
C SER A 201 -20.32 5.86 -5.63
N ASP A 202 -20.73 6.15 -4.40
CA ASP A 202 -21.64 7.27 -4.10
C ASP A 202 -20.92 8.57 -3.75
N ASP A 203 -19.66 8.49 -3.32
CA ASP A 203 -18.84 9.65 -2.99
C ASP A 203 -18.16 10.21 -4.25
N ARG A 204 -18.37 11.51 -4.51
CA ARG A 204 -17.73 12.23 -5.64
C ARG A 204 -16.21 12.19 -5.58
N LEU A 205 -15.63 12.20 -4.39
CA LEU A 205 -14.19 12.14 -4.20
C LEU A 205 -13.66 10.75 -4.56
N VAL A 206 -14.37 9.71 -4.15
CA VAL A 206 -14.03 8.33 -4.52
C VAL A 206 -14.07 8.14 -6.04
N ILE A 207 -15.07 8.72 -6.71
CA ILE A 207 -15.16 8.69 -8.18
C ILE A 207 -13.98 9.42 -8.81
N GLN A 208 -13.60 10.58 -8.28
CA GLN A 208 -12.47 11.37 -8.80
C GLN A 208 -11.14 10.63 -8.59
N ASP A 209 -10.92 10.06 -7.41
CA ASP A 209 -9.74 9.26 -7.11
C ASP A 209 -9.69 8.00 -8.00
N PHE A 210 -10.84 7.34 -8.21
CA PHE A 210 -10.97 6.22 -9.12
C PHE A 210 -10.59 6.59 -10.56
N ARG A 211 -11.09 7.71 -11.08
CA ARG A 211 -10.74 8.21 -12.42
C ARG A 211 -9.25 8.51 -12.55
N HIS A 212 -8.66 9.10 -11.50
CA HIS A 212 -7.22 9.38 -11.47
C HIS A 212 -6.40 8.10 -11.49
N GLU A 213 -6.76 7.13 -10.66
CA GLU A 213 -6.11 5.82 -10.62
C GLU A 213 -6.24 5.07 -11.95
N VAL A 214 -7.45 5.04 -12.54
CA VAL A 214 -7.68 4.47 -13.87
C VAL A 214 -6.77 5.12 -14.92
N ASN A 215 -6.64 6.44 -14.91
CA ASN A 215 -5.77 7.13 -15.87
C ASN A 215 -4.29 6.74 -15.72
N LEU A 216 -3.84 6.39 -14.51
CA LEU A 216 -2.50 5.85 -14.30
C LEU A 216 -2.40 4.40 -14.80
N LEU A 217 -3.38 3.56 -14.47
CA LEU A 217 -3.40 2.15 -14.86
C LEU A 217 -3.46 1.95 -16.37
N MET A 218 -4.19 2.83 -17.09
CA MET A 218 -4.27 2.79 -18.55
C MET A 218 -2.94 3.04 -19.28
N LYS A 219 -1.96 3.64 -18.60
CA LYS A 219 -0.62 3.88 -19.15
C LYS A 219 0.31 2.69 -19.01
N LEU A 220 -0.04 1.73 -18.17
CA LEU A 220 0.80 0.58 -17.90
C LEU A 220 0.72 -0.45 -19.04
N ARG A 221 1.88 -0.79 -19.58
CA ARG A 221 2.01 -1.80 -20.64
C ARG A 221 3.26 -2.63 -20.41
N HIS A 222 3.06 -3.89 -20.06
CA HIS A 222 4.16 -4.83 -19.87
C HIS A 222 3.66 -6.27 -20.07
N PRO A 223 4.46 -7.18 -20.66
CA PRO A 223 4.04 -8.57 -20.90
C PRO A 223 3.59 -9.31 -19.65
N ASN A 224 4.19 -9.02 -18.48
CA ASN A 224 3.86 -9.67 -17.21
C ASN A 224 2.95 -8.81 -16.30
N ILE A 225 2.21 -7.86 -16.88
CA ILE A 225 1.20 -7.06 -16.18
C ILE A 225 -0.13 -7.23 -16.91
N VAL A 226 -1.21 -7.48 -16.16
CA VAL A 226 -2.57 -7.55 -16.72
C VAL A 226 -2.90 -6.23 -17.39
N GLN A 227 -3.32 -6.31 -18.66
CA GLN A 227 -3.62 -5.14 -19.47
C GLN A 227 -4.97 -4.54 -19.07
N PHE A 228 -4.96 -3.27 -18.72
CA PHE A 228 -6.17 -2.47 -18.55
C PHE A 228 -6.70 -2.03 -19.93
N LEU A 229 -8.00 -2.17 -20.14
CA LEU A 229 -8.66 -1.88 -21.42
C LEU A 229 -9.52 -0.61 -21.34
N GLY A 230 -10.11 -0.34 -20.18
CA GLY A 230 -10.94 0.83 -19.96
C GLY A 230 -11.67 0.78 -18.63
N ALA A 231 -12.54 1.75 -18.42
CA ALA A 231 -13.36 1.83 -17.22
C ALA A 231 -14.71 2.48 -17.52
N VAL A 232 -15.70 2.21 -16.67
CA VAL A 232 -16.96 2.93 -16.59
C VAL A 232 -16.91 3.81 -15.35
N THR A 233 -16.87 5.13 -15.54
CA THR A 233 -16.76 6.10 -14.43
C THR A 233 -17.87 7.13 -14.41
N GLU A 234 -18.60 7.30 -15.52
CA GLU A 234 -19.70 8.26 -15.64
C GLU A 234 -21.06 7.67 -15.24
N LYS A 235 -21.20 6.35 -15.33
CA LYS A 235 -22.41 5.60 -14.97
C LYS A 235 -22.10 4.62 -13.83
N LYS A 236 -23.14 4.27 -13.06
CA LYS A 236 -23.03 3.26 -12.00
C LYS A 236 -23.53 1.90 -12.47
N PRO A 237 -22.96 0.80 -11.96
CA PRO A 237 -21.80 0.76 -11.06
C PRO A 237 -20.51 1.16 -11.76
N LEU A 238 -19.55 1.70 -10.99
CA LEU A 238 -18.19 1.92 -11.49
C LEU A 238 -17.59 0.56 -11.86
N MET A 239 -16.93 0.49 -12.99
CA MET A 239 -16.34 -0.75 -13.49
C MET A 239 -14.93 -0.52 -14.00
N LEU A 240 -14.04 -1.48 -13.76
CA LEU A 240 -12.72 -1.53 -14.35
C LEU A 240 -12.65 -2.74 -15.28
N ILE A 241 -12.24 -2.53 -16.52
CA ILE A 241 -12.21 -3.54 -17.56
C ILE A 241 -10.76 -3.89 -17.87
N THR A 242 -10.44 -5.18 -17.83
CA THR A 242 -9.11 -5.72 -18.16
C THR A 242 -9.22 -6.84 -19.17
N GLU A 243 -8.10 -7.24 -19.75
CA GLU A 243 -8.03 -8.49 -20.50
C GLU A 243 -8.49 -9.68 -19.63
N TYR A 244 -9.13 -10.64 -20.25
CA TYR A 244 -9.52 -11.90 -19.59
C TYR A 244 -8.48 -12.97 -19.88
N LEU A 245 -7.88 -13.52 -18.83
CA LEU A 245 -6.87 -14.57 -18.91
C LEU A 245 -7.50 -15.94 -18.59
N ARG A 246 -7.44 -16.85 -19.55
CA ARG A 246 -8.13 -18.14 -19.49
C ARG A 246 -7.48 -19.17 -18.57
N GLY A 247 -6.23 -18.96 -18.18
CA GLY A 247 -5.47 -19.89 -17.35
C GLY A 247 -5.84 -19.87 -15.86
N GLY A 248 -6.71 -18.94 -15.45
CA GLY A 248 -7.05 -18.77 -14.04
C GLY A 248 -5.93 -18.13 -13.22
N ASP A 249 -5.94 -18.32 -11.91
CA ASP A 249 -4.95 -17.76 -11.00
C ASP A 249 -3.95 -18.80 -10.48
N LEU A 250 -2.81 -18.32 -10.01
CA LEU A 250 -1.73 -19.16 -9.49
C LEU A 250 -2.17 -19.96 -8.24
N HIS A 251 -3.07 -19.43 -7.42
CA HIS A 251 -3.57 -20.13 -6.24
C HIS A 251 -4.30 -21.42 -6.64
N GLN A 252 -5.23 -21.32 -7.61
CA GLN A 252 -5.95 -22.49 -8.11
C GLN A 252 -4.99 -23.47 -8.78
N TYR A 253 -4.03 -22.96 -9.55
CA TYR A 253 -3.01 -23.79 -10.18
C TYR A 253 -2.19 -24.58 -9.16
N LEU A 254 -1.70 -23.93 -8.09
CA LEU A 254 -0.93 -24.59 -7.03
C LEU A 254 -1.77 -25.60 -6.25
N LYS A 255 -3.05 -25.29 -6.01
CA LYS A 255 -3.97 -26.22 -5.38
C LYS A 255 -4.15 -27.51 -6.16
N GLU A 256 -4.12 -27.44 -7.48
CA GLU A 256 -4.28 -28.60 -8.37
C GLU A 256 -2.97 -29.36 -8.59
N LYS A 257 -1.85 -28.66 -8.68
CA LYS A 257 -0.54 -29.23 -9.03
C LYS A 257 0.33 -29.57 -7.83
N GLY A 258 0.09 -28.93 -6.68
CA GLY A 258 0.99 -29.03 -5.53
C GLY A 258 2.31 -28.30 -5.76
N SER A 259 3.40 -28.84 -5.23
CA SER A 259 4.74 -28.27 -5.40
C SER A 259 5.18 -28.32 -6.86
N LEU A 260 5.78 -27.23 -7.31
CA LEU A 260 6.34 -27.12 -8.65
C LEU A 260 7.77 -27.63 -8.70
N ASN A 261 8.14 -28.18 -9.86
CA ASN A 261 9.55 -28.45 -10.08
C ASN A 261 10.34 -27.11 -10.14
N PRO A 262 11.62 -27.11 -9.79
CA PRO A 262 12.42 -25.89 -9.70
C PRO A 262 12.42 -25.05 -10.97
N SER A 263 12.49 -25.68 -12.13
CA SER A 263 12.52 -24.96 -13.42
C SER A 263 11.21 -24.18 -13.66
N THR A 264 10.05 -24.80 -13.40
CA THR A 264 8.76 -24.11 -13.50
C THR A 264 8.63 -23.00 -12.46
N ALA A 265 9.07 -23.25 -11.22
CA ALA A 265 9.05 -22.25 -10.17
C ALA A 265 9.91 -21.03 -10.50
N ILE A 266 11.12 -21.25 -11.08
CA ILE A 266 12.01 -20.17 -11.54
C ILE A 266 11.35 -19.38 -12.67
N ASN A 267 10.77 -20.04 -13.67
CA ASN A 267 10.09 -19.37 -14.78
C ASN A 267 8.93 -18.50 -14.29
N PHE A 268 8.11 -19.01 -13.38
CA PHE A 268 7.03 -18.24 -12.76
C PHE A 268 7.56 -17.08 -11.92
N ALA A 269 8.60 -17.32 -11.13
CA ALA A 269 9.25 -16.28 -10.35
C ALA A 269 9.84 -15.17 -11.23
N LEU A 270 10.44 -15.52 -12.39
CA LEU A 270 10.93 -14.56 -13.36
C LEU A 270 9.79 -13.69 -13.92
N ASP A 271 8.67 -14.29 -14.29
CA ASP A 271 7.53 -13.54 -14.80
C ASP A 271 6.95 -12.56 -13.77
N ILE A 272 6.76 -13.02 -12.53
CA ILE A 272 6.32 -12.16 -11.43
C ILE A 272 7.33 -11.04 -11.19
N ALA A 273 8.62 -11.38 -11.12
CA ALA A 273 9.68 -10.40 -10.85
C ALA A 273 9.81 -9.36 -11.97
N ARG A 274 9.63 -9.73 -13.25
CA ARG A 274 9.60 -8.81 -14.39
C ARG A 274 8.44 -7.82 -14.29
N GLY A 275 7.23 -8.31 -14.00
CA GLY A 275 6.05 -7.47 -13.77
C GLY A 275 6.27 -6.51 -12.60
N MET A 276 6.77 -6.99 -11.47
CA MET A 276 7.03 -6.19 -10.29
C MET A 276 8.18 -5.21 -10.47
N ALA A 277 9.24 -5.58 -11.19
CA ALA A 277 10.32 -4.66 -11.54
C ALA A 277 9.80 -3.49 -12.39
N TYR A 278 8.91 -3.74 -13.33
CA TYR A 278 8.25 -2.72 -14.12
C TYR A 278 7.40 -1.77 -13.26
N LEU A 279 6.64 -2.29 -12.29
CA LEU A 279 5.83 -1.46 -11.39
C LEU A 279 6.69 -0.64 -10.42
N HIS A 280 7.79 -1.17 -9.93
CA HIS A 280 8.62 -0.56 -8.89
C HIS A 280 9.61 0.48 -9.41
N ASN A 281 9.85 0.55 -10.71
CA ASN A 281 10.85 1.45 -11.28
C ASN A 281 10.21 2.65 -12.00
N GLU A 282 10.98 3.69 -12.14
CA GLU A 282 10.59 4.88 -12.89
C GLU A 282 10.17 4.52 -14.33
N PRO A 283 9.13 5.17 -14.87
CA PRO A 283 8.41 6.29 -14.28
C PRO A 283 7.22 5.91 -13.39
N ASN A 284 6.96 4.61 -13.15
CA ASN A 284 5.72 4.13 -12.54
C ASN A 284 5.70 4.26 -11.00
N VAL A 285 6.70 3.69 -10.32
CA VAL A 285 6.84 3.62 -8.85
C VAL A 285 5.53 3.26 -8.13
N ILE A 286 4.95 2.13 -8.55
CA ILE A 286 3.70 1.60 -8.01
C ILE A 286 4.01 0.46 -7.04
N ILE A 287 3.49 0.54 -5.83
CA ILE A 287 3.54 -0.54 -4.84
C ILE A 287 2.24 -1.34 -4.94
N HIS A 288 2.35 -2.65 -5.13
CA HIS A 288 1.21 -3.55 -5.30
C HIS A 288 0.39 -3.71 -4.00
N ARG A 289 1.06 -3.99 -2.89
CA ARG A 289 0.53 -4.12 -1.51
C ARG A 289 -0.34 -5.35 -1.23
N ASP A 290 -0.86 -6.00 -2.24
CA ASP A 290 -1.67 -7.22 -2.12
C ASP A 290 -1.16 -8.30 -3.10
N LEU A 291 0.16 -8.40 -3.25
CA LEU A 291 0.77 -9.44 -4.07
C LEU A 291 0.56 -10.80 -3.40
N LYS A 292 -0.16 -11.69 -4.06
CA LYS A 292 -0.53 -13.03 -3.60
C LYS A 292 -0.84 -13.93 -4.79
N PRO A 293 -0.87 -15.26 -4.65
CA PRO A 293 -1.14 -16.17 -5.78
C PRO A 293 -2.47 -15.91 -6.51
N ARG A 294 -3.51 -15.44 -5.82
CA ARG A 294 -4.80 -15.07 -6.45
C ARG A 294 -4.71 -13.87 -7.39
N ASN A 295 -3.70 -13.04 -7.21
CA ASN A 295 -3.46 -11.83 -8.01
C ASN A 295 -2.38 -12.04 -9.08
N VAL A 296 -1.90 -13.27 -9.24
CA VAL A 296 -1.01 -13.70 -10.31
C VAL A 296 -1.79 -14.62 -11.24
N LEU A 297 -1.99 -14.19 -12.49
CA LEU A 297 -2.86 -14.85 -13.45
C LEU A 297 -2.05 -15.57 -14.51
N LEU A 298 -2.54 -16.75 -14.93
CA LEU A 298 -1.97 -17.54 -16.01
C LEU A 298 -2.63 -17.13 -17.32
N VAL A 299 -1.81 -16.84 -18.33
CA VAL A 299 -2.32 -16.37 -19.63
C VAL A 299 -3.17 -17.44 -20.32
N ASN A 300 -2.74 -18.70 -20.19
CA ASN A 300 -3.43 -19.83 -20.79
C ASN A 300 -3.35 -21.08 -19.89
N SER A 301 -4.03 -22.14 -20.29
CA SER A 301 -4.03 -23.42 -19.58
C SER A 301 -2.71 -24.17 -19.62
N ASN A 302 -1.79 -23.82 -20.52
CA ASN A 302 -0.46 -24.45 -20.60
C ASN A 302 0.48 -23.95 -19.50
N ALA A 303 0.06 -22.89 -18.78
CA ALA A 303 0.79 -22.32 -17.65
C ALA A 303 2.27 -21.97 -17.95
N ASP A 304 2.51 -21.39 -19.12
CA ASP A 304 3.82 -21.02 -19.60
C ASP A 304 4.13 -19.52 -19.43
N HIS A 305 3.13 -18.73 -19.08
CA HIS A 305 3.28 -17.28 -18.91
C HIS A 305 2.34 -16.72 -17.85
N LEU A 306 2.90 -15.88 -16.97
CA LEU A 306 2.17 -15.24 -15.88
C LEU A 306 2.07 -13.73 -16.05
N LYS A 307 0.99 -13.17 -15.54
CA LYS A 307 0.82 -11.72 -15.40
C LYS A 307 0.37 -11.36 -13.98
N VAL A 308 0.94 -10.29 -13.47
CA VAL A 308 0.53 -9.70 -12.19
C VAL A 308 -0.68 -8.81 -12.43
N GLY A 309 -1.70 -8.99 -11.63
CA GLY A 309 -2.95 -8.22 -11.71
C GLY A 309 -3.37 -7.67 -10.35
N ASP A 310 -4.49 -7.00 -10.34
CA ASP A 310 -5.21 -6.52 -9.15
C ASP A 310 -4.43 -5.55 -8.25
N PHE A 311 -3.56 -4.74 -8.82
CA PHE A 311 -2.84 -3.65 -8.15
C PHE A 311 -3.54 -2.30 -8.40
N GLY A 312 -3.23 -1.29 -7.58
CA GLY A 312 -3.67 0.10 -7.79
C GLY A 312 -4.97 0.47 -7.06
N LEU A 313 -6.02 -0.36 -7.10
CA LEU A 313 -7.31 -0.07 -6.45
C LEU A 313 -7.27 -0.15 -4.91
N SER A 314 -6.23 -0.74 -4.34
CA SER A 314 -6.03 -0.80 -2.88
C SER A 314 -5.93 0.59 -2.21
N LYS A 315 -5.65 1.63 -2.98
CA LYS A 315 -5.60 3.01 -2.52
C LYS A 315 -6.98 3.64 -2.32
N LEU A 316 -7.94 3.34 -3.21
CA LEU A 316 -9.30 3.85 -3.17
C LEU A 316 -10.06 3.47 -1.90
N ILE A 317 -9.80 2.28 -1.38
CA ILE A 317 -10.50 1.76 -0.20
C ILE A 317 -9.95 2.40 1.09
N ARG A 318 -8.71 2.87 1.10
CA ARG A 318 -8.10 3.51 2.27
C ARG A 318 -8.73 4.85 2.64
N VAL A 319 -9.32 5.55 1.68
CA VAL A 319 -9.93 6.88 1.91
C VAL A 319 -11.21 6.79 2.73
N GLN A 320 -11.95 5.69 2.67
CA GLN A 320 -13.24 5.56 3.38
C GLN A 320 -13.13 5.08 4.84
N ASN A 321 -12.02 4.41 5.22
CA ASN A 321 -11.91 3.80 6.55
C ASN A 321 -10.58 4.12 7.22
N SER A 322 -10.45 5.32 7.78
CA SER A 322 -9.25 5.75 8.54
C SER A 322 -8.95 4.90 9.78
N HIS A 323 -9.89 4.09 10.24
CA HIS A 323 -9.74 3.17 11.36
C HIS A 323 -9.55 1.69 10.98
N ASP A 324 -9.85 1.31 9.73
CA ASP A 324 -9.85 -0.10 9.29
C ASP A 324 -8.92 -0.36 8.10
N VAL A 325 -7.67 0.10 8.18
CA VAL A 325 -6.62 -0.21 7.16
C VAL A 325 -6.46 -1.73 6.94
N TYR A 326 -6.99 -2.56 7.84
CA TYR A 326 -6.86 -4.02 7.86
C TYR A 326 -8.14 -4.83 7.56
N ARG A 327 -9.30 -4.22 7.57
CA ARG A 327 -10.53 -4.90 7.09
C ARG A 327 -10.64 -4.92 5.58
N MET A 328 -9.65 -4.40 4.88
CA MET A 328 -9.71 -4.16 3.43
C MET A 328 -9.55 -5.40 2.56
N THR A 329 -9.00 -6.44 3.09
CA THR A 329 -9.04 -7.74 2.44
C THR A 329 -10.07 -8.58 3.19
N GLY A 330 -11.34 -8.43 2.88
CA GLY A 330 -12.39 -9.35 3.36
C GLY A 330 -12.13 -10.82 2.97
N GLU A 331 -11.04 -11.08 2.29
CA GLU A 331 -10.44 -12.38 2.08
C GLU A 331 -9.45 -12.67 3.19
N THR A 332 -9.84 -13.55 4.08
CA THR A 332 -9.02 -14.07 5.19
C THR A 332 -7.64 -14.61 4.74
N GLY A 333 -7.45 -14.88 3.45
CA GLY A 333 -6.21 -15.43 2.88
C GLY A 333 -5.06 -14.44 2.68
N SER A 334 -5.32 -13.15 2.48
CA SER A 334 -4.28 -12.16 2.13
C SER A 334 -3.24 -11.92 3.23
N TYR A 335 -3.59 -12.13 4.47
CA TYR A 335 -2.69 -11.97 5.60
C TYR A 335 -1.43 -12.84 5.52
N ARG A 336 -1.48 -14.01 4.88
CA ARG A 336 -0.34 -14.96 4.78
C ARG A 336 0.85 -14.39 4.03
N TYR A 337 0.62 -13.45 3.12
CA TYR A 337 1.63 -12.87 2.23
C TYR A 337 2.03 -11.46 2.68
N MET A 338 1.45 -10.98 3.77
CA MET A 338 1.64 -9.62 4.25
C MET A 338 2.98 -9.45 4.96
N ALA A 339 3.72 -8.41 4.60
CA ALA A 339 4.97 -8.08 5.27
C ALA A 339 4.75 -7.64 6.74
N PRO A 340 5.70 -7.96 7.67
CA PRO A 340 5.58 -7.64 9.09
C PRO A 340 5.33 -6.16 9.39
N GLU A 341 5.97 -5.27 8.65
CA GLU A 341 5.83 -3.83 8.82
C GLU A 341 4.44 -3.33 8.43
N VAL A 342 3.81 -3.96 7.43
CA VAL A 342 2.41 -3.68 7.04
C VAL A 342 1.47 -4.14 8.13
N PHE A 343 1.62 -5.37 8.62
CA PHE A 343 0.82 -5.92 9.71
C PHE A 343 0.95 -5.10 11.00
N LYS A 344 2.15 -4.58 11.28
CA LYS A 344 2.44 -3.73 12.46
C LYS A 344 2.11 -2.26 12.26
N HIS A 345 1.46 -1.86 11.19
CA HIS A 345 1.15 -0.45 10.87
C HIS A 345 2.37 0.48 10.89
N ARG A 346 3.52 0.01 10.47
CA ARG A 346 4.75 0.80 10.40
C ARG A 346 4.88 1.48 9.04
N LYS A 347 5.79 2.43 8.95
CA LYS A 347 6.20 2.99 7.64
C LYS A 347 6.81 1.88 6.80
N TYR A 348 6.44 1.85 5.54
CA TYR A 348 6.95 0.86 4.58
C TYR A 348 7.15 1.49 3.19
N ASP A 349 7.90 0.80 2.36
CA ASP A 349 8.14 1.13 0.97
C ASP A 349 7.80 -0.06 0.04
N LYS A 350 8.28 -0.02 -1.20
CA LYS A 350 8.06 -1.07 -2.19
C LYS A 350 8.63 -2.46 -1.82
N LYS A 351 9.50 -2.54 -0.81
CA LYS A 351 10.08 -3.82 -0.33
C LYS A 351 9.06 -4.73 0.35
N VAL A 352 7.86 -4.24 0.67
CA VAL A 352 6.75 -5.09 1.15
C VAL A 352 6.32 -6.10 0.10
N ASP A 353 6.36 -5.72 -1.18
CA ASP A 353 6.02 -6.62 -2.28
C ASP A 353 7.10 -7.70 -2.49
N VAL A 354 8.36 -7.39 -2.16
CA VAL A 354 9.45 -8.37 -2.18
C VAL A 354 9.23 -9.45 -1.11
N PHE A 355 8.74 -9.04 0.07
CA PHE A 355 8.35 -9.99 1.11
C PHE A 355 7.22 -10.92 0.64
N SER A 356 6.18 -10.35 0.04
CA SER A 356 5.05 -11.12 -0.51
C SER A 356 5.50 -12.07 -1.61
N PHE A 357 6.40 -11.64 -2.47
CA PHE A 357 7.03 -12.49 -3.50
C PHE A 357 7.74 -13.70 -2.89
N ALA A 358 8.48 -13.51 -1.79
CA ALA A 358 9.15 -14.62 -1.10
C ALA A 358 8.15 -15.68 -0.60
N MET A 359 7.00 -15.23 -0.05
CA MET A 359 5.95 -16.13 0.39
C MET A 359 5.31 -16.91 -0.77
N ILE A 360 5.15 -16.27 -1.92
CA ILE A 360 4.66 -16.94 -3.14
C ILE A 360 5.69 -17.97 -3.64
N LEU A 361 6.98 -17.60 -3.65
CA LEU A 361 8.05 -18.49 -4.08
C LEU A 361 8.13 -19.73 -3.16
N TYR A 362 8.01 -19.52 -1.85
CA TYR A 362 7.90 -20.61 -0.89
C TYR A 362 6.74 -21.55 -1.22
N GLU A 363 5.54 -21.01 -1.46
CA GLU A 363 4.35 -21.81 -1.79
C GLU A 363 4.52 -22.59 -3.10
N MET A 364 5.13 -21.99 -4.11
CA MET A 364 5.43 -22.69 -5.37
C MET A 364 6.36 -23.88 -5.16
N LEU A 365 7.32 -23.78 -4.25
CA LEU A 365 8.29 -24.83 -3.99
C LEU A 365 7.76 -25.91 -3.05
N GLU A 366 7.01 -25.52 -2.03
CA GLU A 366 6.48 -26.46 -1.01
C GLU A 366 5.12 -27.05 -1.39
N GLY A 367 4.36 -26.40 -2.28
CA GLY A 367 3.03 -26.81 -2.70
C GLY A 367 1.92 -26.48 -1.68
N GLU A 368 2.26 -25.82 -0.59
CA GLU A 368 1.36 -25.44 0.49
C GLU A 368 1.53 -23.95 0.83
N PRO A 369 0.45 -23.23 1.16
CA PRO A 369 0.55 -21.85 1.61
C PRO A 369 1.46 -21.71 2.84
N PRO A 370 2.14 -20.56 3.00
CA PRO A 370 2.94 -20.29 4.19
C PRO A 370 2.10 -20.48 5.46
N PHE A 371 2.61 -21.24 6.43
CA PHE A 371 1.89 -21.56 7.67
C PHE A 371 0.50 -22.17 7.45
N ALA A 372 0.39 -23.17 6.56
CA ALA A 372 -0.88 -23.77 6.12
C ALA A 372 -1.77 -24.26 7.30
N ASN A 373 -1.16 -24.67 8.41
CA ASN A 373 -1.85 -25.20 9.60
C ASN A 373 -2.46 -24.10 10.51
N TYR A 374 -2.27 -22.82 10.17
CA TYR A 374 -2.77 -21.70 10.96
C TYR A 374 -3.80 -20.91 10.15
N GLU A 375 -4.71 -20.25 10.85
CA GLU A 375 -5.55 -19.24 10.23
C GLU A 375 -4.69 -18.10 9.68
N ALA A 376 -5.15 -17.43 8.61
CA ALA A 376 -4.35 -16.45 7.89
C ALA A 376 -3.89 -15.27 8.76
N TYR A 377 -4.74 -14.81 9.67
CA TYR A 377 -4.39 -13.74 10.61
C TYR A 377 -3.33 -14.18 11.62
N GLU A 378 -3.43 -15.40 12.13
CA GLU A 378 -2.43 -15.96 13.05
C GLU A 378 -1.09 -16.17 12.34
N ALA A 379 -1.11 -16.66 11.10
CA ALA A 379 0.10 -16.78 10.29
C ALA A 379 0.81 -15.41 10.15
N ALA A 380 0.07 -14.34 9.88
CA ALA A 380 0.63 -12.99 9.84
C ALA A 380 1.21 -12.53 11.17
N LYS A 381 0.56 -12.88 12.28
CA LYS A 381 1.05 -12.59 13.63
C LYS A 381 2.38 -13.29 13.90
N TYR A 382 2.50 -14.59 13.59
CA TYR A 382 3.76 -15.34 13.70
C TYR A 382 4.87 -14.70 12.86
N VAL A 383 4.55 -14.33 11.63
CA VAL A 383 5.48 -13.64 10.75
C VAL A 383 5.90 -12.29 11.35
N ALA A 384 4.96 -11.56 11.94
CA ALA A 384 5.24 -10.29 12.60
C ALA A 384 6.11 -10.43 13.85
N GLU A 385 6.02 -11.57 14.54
CA GLU A 385 6.88 -11.95 15.68
C GLU A 385 8.28 -12.42 15.27
N GLY A 386 8.54 -12.54 13.96
CA GLY A 386 9.84 -12.91 13.39
C GLY A 386 9.92 -14.32 12.87
N GLN A 387 8.86 -15.09 12.97
CA GLN A 387 8.83 -16.48 12.44
C GLN A 387 8.81 -16.47 10.90
N ARG A 388 9.39 -17.49 10.32
CA ARG A 388 9.38 -17.73 8.87
C ARG A 388 9.02 -19.18 8.59
N PRO A 389 8.39 -19.45 7.43
CA PRO A 389 8.12 -20.83 7.01
C PRO A 389 9.42 -21.61 6.83
N VAL A 390 9.40 -22.89 7.16
CA VAL A 390 10.55 -23.78 7.05
C VAL A 390 10.41 -24.63 5.80
N PHE A 391 11.41 -24.60 4.93
CA PHE A 391 11.48 -25.47 3.77
C PHE A 391 11.63 -26.94 4.19
N ARG A 392 10.75 -27.79 3.69
CA ARG A 392 10.74 -29.26 3.93
C ARG A 392 11.30 -30.02 2.73
N VAL A 393 11.05 -29.52 1.53
CA VAL A 393 11.50 -30.11 0.28
C VAL A 393 12.97 -29.75 0.04
N LYS A 394 13.74 -30.69 -0.53
CA LYS A 394 15.10 -30.38 -1.00
C LYS A 394 15.00 -29.44 -2.21
N ASN A 395 15.30 -28.19 -1.97
CA ASN A 395 15.31 -27.13 -2.97
C ASN A 395 16.75 -26.86 -3.43
N ILE A 396 16.85 -26.15 -4.54
CA ILE A 396 18.12 -25.57 -5.00
C ILE A 396 18.59 -24.58 -3.92
N PRO A 397 19.81 -24.71 -3.37
CA PRO A 397 20.30 -23.87 -2.28
C PRO A 397 20.21 -22.38 -2.59
N GLU A 398 20.51 -21.96 -3.82
CA GLU A 398 20.49 -20.58 -4.29
C GLU A 398 19.08 -20.01 -4.29
N LEU A 399 18.09 -20.83 -4.62
CA LEU A 399 16.67 -20.41 -4.63
C LEU A 399 16.12 -20.24 -3.21
N LYS A 400 16.55 -21.14 -2.31
CA LYS A 400 16.24 -21.03 -0.87
C LYS A 400 16.86 -19.76 -0.28
N GLU A 401 18.15 -19.53 -0.53
CA GLU A 401 18.86 -18.34 -0.06
C GLU A 401 18.20 -17.04 -0.57
N LEU A 402 17.82 -17.00 -1.85
CA LEU A 402 17.10 -15.87 -2.42
C LEU A 402 15.78 -15.62 -1.69
N THR A 403 15.01 -16.67 -1.44
CA THR A 403 13.73 -16.58 -0.73
C THR A 403 13.94 -16.04 0.68
N GLU A 404 14.95 -16.55 1.41
CA GLU A 404 15.28 -16.12 2.77
C GLU A 404 15.71 -14.65 2.83
N GLN A 405 16.42 -14.15 1.85
CA GLN A 405 16.76 -12.73 1.74
C GLN A 405 15.55 -11.85 1.39
N CYS A 406 14.66 -12.34 0.53
CA CYS A 406 13.45 -11.58 0.15
C CYS A 406 12.50 -11.37 1.34
N TRP A 407 12.43 -12.28 2.29
CA TRP A 407 11.61 -12.11 3.50
C TRP A 407 12.40 -11.69 4.74
N ASP A 408 13.56 -11.08 4.57
CA ASP A 408 14.37 -10.59 5.68
C ASP A 408 13.54 -9.70 6.61
N HIS A 409 13.82 -9.79 7.92
CA HIS A 409 13.14 -8.97 8.92
C HIS A 409 13.41 -7.48 8.71
N ASN A 410 14.65 -7.16 8.34
CA ASN A 410 15.03 -5.80 7.97
C ASN A 410 14.68 -5.54 6.51
N MET A 411 13.65 -4.73 6.28
CA MET A 411 13.17 -4.36 4.96
C MET A 411 14.28 -3.85 4.02
N SER A 412 15.30 -3.15 4.56
CA SER A 412 16.39 -2.60 3.77
C SER A 412 17.34 -3.67 3.20
N GLN A 413 17.38 -4.86 3.82
CA GLN A 413 18.21 -5.99 3.37
C GLN A 413 17.56 -6.79 2.24
N ARG A 414 16.25 -6.64 2.04
CA ARG A 414 15.56 -7.33 0.94
C ARG A 414 16.05 -6.80 -0.40
N PRO A 415 16.39 -7.68 -1.37
CA PRO A 415 16.83 -7.25 -2.70
C PRO A 415 15.73 -6.47 -3.44
N SER A 416 16.09 -5.69 -4.45
CA SER A 416 15.14 -5.14 -5.41
C SER A 416 14.69 -6.21 -6.41
N PHE A 417 13.57 -6.01 -7.10
CA PHE A 417 13.15 -6.96 -8.15
C PHE A 417 14.16 -7.03 -9.32
N LEU A 418 14.92 -5.98 -9.59
CA LEU A 418 16.01 -6.03 -10.57
C LEU A 418 17.17 -6.92 -10.11
N GLU A 419 17.48 -6.92 -8.81
CA GLU A 419 18.47 -7.83 -8.23
C GLU A 419 17.97 -9.27 -8.19
N ILE A 420 16.68 -9.47 -7.86
CA ILE A 420 16.01 -10.78 -7.90
C ILE A 420 16.10 -11.38 -9.31
N LEU A 421 15.79 -10.61 -10.36
CA LEU A 421 15.88 -11.04 -11.75
C LEU A 421 17.29 -11.51 -12.10
N LYS A 422 18.32 -10.70 -11.80
CA LYS A 422 19.73 -11.06 -12.05
C LYS A 422 20.15 -12.36 -11.36
N ARG A 423 19.57 -12.67 -10.22
CA ARG A 423 19.87 -13.91 -9.48
C ARG A 423 19.12 -15.10 -10.06
N LEU A 424 17.82 -14.95 -10.35
CA LEU A 424 17.02 -16.02 -10.95
C LEU A 424 17.52 -16.44 -12.33
N GLU A 425 18.07 -15.49 -13.12
CA GLU A 425 18.66 -15.76 -14.43
C GLU A 425 19.99 -16.52 -14.36
N LYS A 426 20.60 -16.64 -13.19
CA LYS A 426 21.86 -17.37 -12.96
C LYS A 426 21.65 -18.77 -12.40
N ILE A 427 20.48 -19.05 -11.85
CA ILE A 427 20.08 -20.34 -11.34
C ILE A 427 19.57 -21.23 -12.47
#